data_79c02cccf2df8690341d36aec4c5777d
#
_entry.id   79c02cccf2df8690341d36aec4c5777d
#
_cell.length_a   1.000
_cell.length_b   1.000
_cell.length_c   1.000
_cell.angle_alpha   90.00
_cell.angle_beta   90.00
_cell.angle_gamma   90.00
#
_symmetry.space_group_name_H-M   'P 1'
#
loop_
_entity.id
_entity.type
_entity.pdbx_description
1 polymer ?
#
loop_
_entity_poly.entity_id
_entity_poly.type
_entity_poly.pdbx_seq_one_letter_code
_entity_poly.pdbx_strand_id
1 'polypeptide(L)'
;MSLDDHKRDFSSNARLPGISALAVVIGMLSTLAAFVLLNLIHLFTNLFFYGSFSFVDRSPALNTLGPWVVLIPVAGGLIVGLMARYGSEKIRGHGIPEAIEAILFGKSRMSPKVAVLKPLSSGIVIGSGGPFGAEGPIIMTGGALGSLLAQCFKVTAAERKTLLVAGAAAGMTAVFGTPVAAVLLAVELLLFEWRPRSFLPVAVACAVAGFARAVFFGTAPLFPLQTAEPSAMSLVSCAVAGLLSGALASGLSTALYKVEDLFARLPLHWMWWPALGGLVVGIGGFVEPRALGVGYDVIGDLLHQHIALQFAVALLVVKAVMWVIALGSGTSGGVLAPLLMLGAGLGVVLSHLLPGGEPALWPLVCMAATLGATLGAPLTAIVFAFGLTHDANALLPLLAATLVAHGFATVVMKRSIMTEKIARRGYHIYREYGVDPLERHYVDEVMSRTVEAIDANVTVRDALATYFGTHQKRRAYPVISNERVLGVIDRAALERLRELAARNTVAAATATHATAAASGAATGTLPDPLDTRIGDLLQDAPAVALPHETCRLVATRLAVHGLERLPVVSDRKSLRLIGIVSRSDLIKPSLGHFEEEQKRERFRHIGFWSNARKRVLPTARKETHSSS
;
A
#
# COMPACT_ATOMS: atom_id res chain seq x y z
N MET A 1 -4.98 -33.68 -21.07
CA MET A 1 -5.23 -32.60 -20.10
C MET A 1 -5.30 -31.32 -20.90
N SER A 2 -6.43 -30.62 -20.92
CA SER A 2 -6.58 -29.38 -21.71
C SER A 2 -5.70 -28.28 -21.12
N LEU A 3 -5.26 -27.34 -21.95
CA LEU A 3 -4.47 -26.17 -21.50
C LEU A 3 -5.19 -25.34 -20.44
N ASP A 4 -6.53 -25.42 -20.39
CA ASP A 4 -7.37 -24.71 -19.44
C ASP A 4 -7.36 -25.30 -18.02
N ASP A 5 -7.00 -26.57 -17.83
CA ASP A 5 -6.92 -27.21 -16.51
C ASP A 5 -5.83 -26.59 -15.58
N HIS A 6 -4.93 -25.79 -16.13
CA HIS A 6 -3.87 -25.13 -15.37
C HIS A 6 -4.16 -23.67 -15.00
N LYS A 7 -5.19 -23.06 -15.61
CA LYS A 7 -5.60 -21.69 -15.30
C LYS A 7 -6.37 -21.67 -13.99
N ARG A 8 -5.87 -20.92 -13.02
CA ARG A 8 -6.48 -20.82 -11.68
C ARG A 8 -6.97 -19.39 -11.45
N ASP A 9 -8.14 -19.25 -10.84
CA ASP A 9 -8.70 -17.95 -10.47
C ASP A 9 -7.82 -17.19 -9.46
N PHE A 10 -7.05 -17.94 -8.64
CA PHE A 10 -6.23 -17.36 -7.59
C PHE A 10 -4.81 -17.93 -7.60
N SER A 11 -3.83 -17.05 -7.45
CA SER A 11 -2.44 -17.44 -7.18
C SER A 11 -2.30 -17.91 -5.72
N SER A 12 -2.57 -19.18 -5.44
CA SER A 12 -2.33 -19.79 -4.13
C SER A 12 -0.96 -20.47 -4.09
N ASN A 13 -0.29 -20.40 -2.94
CA ASN A 13 0.97 -21.09 -2.70
C ASN A 13 0.75 -22.20 -1.63
N ALA A 14 1.38 -23.35 -1.79
CA ALA A 14 1.36 -24.44 -0.83
C ALA A 14 1.86 -24.03 0.59
N ARG A 15 2.55 -22.90 0.71
CA ARG A 15 3.01 -22.33 1.98
C ARG A 15 1.96 -21.52 2.74
N LEU A 16 0.79 -21.23 2.12
CA LEU A 16 -0.26 -20.40 2.72
C LEU A 16 -0.73 -20.90 4.10
N PRO A 17 -0.95 -22.22 4.34
CA PRO A 17 -1.30 -22.72 5.66
C PRO A 17 -0.22 -22.44 6.72
N GLY A 18 1.06 -22.60 6.38
CA GLY A 18 2.17 -22.30 7.28
C GLY A 18 2.27 -20.82 7.64
N ILE A 19 2.05 -19.91 6.65
CA ILE A 19 2.01 -18.47 6.89
C ILE A 19 0.80 -18.09 7.76
N SER A 20 -0.36 -18.74 7.55
CA SER A 20 -1.55 -18.54 8.39
C SER A 20 -1.34 -19.03 9.81
N ALA A 21 -0.62 -20.13 10.02
CA ALA A 21 -0.26 -20.61 11.35
C ALA A 21 0.65 -19.61 12.10
N LEU A 22 1.63 -19.00 11.40
CA LEU A 22 2.42 -17.90 11.97
C LEU A 22 1.56 -16.68 12.31
N ALA A 23 0.53 -16.40 11.50
CA ALA A 23 -0.40 -15.31 11.75
C ALA A 23 -1.23 -15.50 13.03
N VAL A 24 -1.56 -16.76 13.43
CA VAL A 24 -2.18 -17.07 14.72
C VAL A 24 -1.29 -16.59 15.87
N VAL A 25 -0.02 -16.96 15.85
CA VAL A 25 0.95 -16.55 16.89
C VAL A 25 1.09 -15.02 16.93
N ILE A 26 1.15 -14.38 15.76
CA ILE A 26 1.24 -12.92 15.65
C ILE A 26 -0.02 -12.26 16.23
N GLY A 27 -1.21 -12.81 15.99
CA GLY A 27 -2.46 -12.31 16.55
C GLY A 27 -2.44 -12.28 18.08
N MET A 28 -1.98 -13.34 18.71
CA MET A 28 -1.81 -13.42 20.17
C MET A 28 -0.77 -12.43 20.70
N LEU A 29 0.41 -12.35 20.06
CA LEU A 29 1.47 -11.43 20.47
C LEU A 29 1.04 -9.97 20.32
N SER A 30 0.28 -9.64 19.27
CA SER A 30 -0.24 -8.29 19.05
C SER A 30 -1.31 -7.91 20.07
N THR A 31 -2.14 -8.87 20.51
CA THR A 31 -3.11 -8.64 21.59
C THR A 31 -2.40 -8.38 22.93
N LEU A 32 -1.37 -9.14 23.25
CA LEU A 32 -0.56 -8.88 24.44
C LEU A 32 0.13 -7.52 24.37
N ALA A 33 0.66 -7.15 23.22
CA ALA A 33 1.27 -5.83 23.01
C ALA A 33 0.26 -4.69 23.18
N ALA A 34 -0.99 -4.87 22.73
CA ALA A 34 -2.07 -3.91 22.93
C ALA A 34 -2.40 -3.75 24.43
N PHE A 35 -2.50 -4.86 25.15
CA PHE A 35 -2.70 -4.85 26.60
C PHE A 35 -1.58 -4.09 27.33
N VAL A 36 -0.32 -4.38 26.99
CA VAL A 36 0.83 -3.67 27.56
C VAL A 36 0.80 -2.18 27.24
N LEU A 37 0.49 -1.80 25.99
CA LEU A 37 0.42 -0.38 25.58
C LEU A 37 -0.65 0.38 26.34
N LEU A 38 -1.87 -0.16 26.48
CA LEU A 38 -2.94 0.51 27.20
C LEU A 38 -2.61 0.65 28.70
N ASN A 39 -2.05 -0.38 29.30
CA ASN A 39 -1.58 -0.31 30.69
C ASN A 39 -0.44 0.72 30.88
N LEU A 40 0.46 0.88 29.90
CA LEU A 40 1.47 1.93 29.92
C LEU A 40 0.83 3.33 29.86
N ILE A 41 -0.21 3.52 29.04
CA ILE A 41 -0.94 4.80 28.99
C ILE A 41 -1.58 5.09 30.35
N HIS A 42 -2.31 4.12 30.93
CA HIS A 42 -2.93 4.29 32.26
C HIS A 42 -1.88 4.57 33.33
N LEU A 43 -0.77 3.81 33.35
CA LEU A 43 0.32 4.02 34.30
C LEU A 43 0.88 5.46 34.22
N PHE A 44 1.22 5.91 33.02
CA PHE A 44 1.77 7.26 32.84
C PHE A 44 0.73 8.35 33.13
N THR A 45 -0.55 8.13 32.79
CA THR A 45 -1.62 9.08 33.20
C THR A 45 -1.71 9.20 34.72
N ASN A 46 -1.72 8.07 35.43
CA ASN A 46 -1.77 8.07 36.88
C ASN A 46 -0.51 8.70 37.51
N LEU A 47 0.66 8.43 36.93
CA LEU A 47 1.92 8.98 37.42
C LEU A 47 2.00 10.49 37.23
N PHE A 48 1.67 11.00 36.03
CA PHE A 48 1.81 12.42 35.71
C PHE A 48 0.72 13.31 36.36
N PHE A 49 -0.54 12.85 36.36
CA PHE A 49 -1.65 13.69 36.84
C PHE A 49 -2.04 13.43 38.29
N TYR A 50 -1.78 12.22 38.82
CA TYR A 50 -2.24 11.82 40.15
C TYR A 50 -1.10 11.41 41.10
N GLY A 51 0.16 11.36 40.61
CA GLY A 51 1.32 10.97 41.43
C GLY A 51 1.24 9.53 41.96
N SER A 52 0.41 8.67 41.37
CA SER A 52 0.16 7.30 41.82
C SER A 52 0.63 6.26 40.83
N PHE A 53 1.28 5.20 41.33
CA PHE A 53 1.66 4.04 40.51
C PHE A 53 0.46 3.09 40.43
N SER A 54 -0.38 3.28 39.41
CA SER A 54 -1.61 2.50 39.20
C SER A 54 -1.89 2.30 37.71
N PHE A 55 -2.52 1.17 37.40
CA PHE A 55 -2.94 0.81 36.03
C PHE A 55 -4.46 1.02 35.80
N VAL A 56 -5.13 1.62 36.79
CA VAL A 56 -6.56 1.94 36.67
C VAL A 56 -6.75 3.02 35.62
N ASP A 57 -7.75 2.85 34.76
CA ASP A 57 -8.13 3.86 33.79
C ASP A 57 -8.72 5.09 34.53
N ARG A 58 -8.07 6.23 34.38
CA ARG A 58 -8.50 7.53 34.94
C ARG A 58 -8.36 8.60 33.86
N SER A 59 -9.41 9.37 33.69
CA SER A 59 -9.37 10.50 32.74
C SER A 59 -8.43 11.62 33.25
N PRO A 60 -7.51 12.10 32.42
CA PRO A 60 -6.68 13.25 32.77
C PRO A 60 -7.49 14.54 32.94
N ALA A 61 -8.74 14.57 32.45
CA ALA A 61 -9.65 15.72 32.63
C ALA A 61 -10.04 15.98 34.08
N LEU A 62 -9.98 14.96 34.95
CA LEU A 62 -10.36 15.05 36.37
C LEU A 62 -9.18 15.45 37.28
N ASN A 63 -8.09 15.96 36.70
CA ASN A 63 -6.93 16.40 37.49
C ASN A 63 -7.23 17.62 38.38
N THR A 64 -6.47 17.76 39.45
CA THR A 64 -6.58 18.88 40.42
C THR A 64 -5.36 19.78 40.40
N LEU A 65 -4.53 19.75 39.38
CA LEU A 65 -3.23 20.40 39.33
C LEU A 65 -3.32 21.90 39.02
N GLY A 66 -4.48 22.40 38.60
CA GLY A 66 -4.64 23.82 38.22
C GLY A 66 -3.67 24.23 37.10
N PRO A 67 -3.00 25.40 37.19
CA PRO A 67 -2.10 25.89 36.16
C PRO A 67 -0.88 24.98 35.90
N TRP A 68 -0.49 24.14 36.86
CA TRP A 68 0.64 23.21 36.71
C TRP A 68 0.40 22.14 35.65
N VAL A 69 -0.85 21.92 35.27
CA VAL A 69 -1.22 21.00 34.16
C VAL A 69 -0.50 21.36 32.88
N VAL A 70 -0.17 22.64 32.66
CA VAL A 70 0.53 23.13 31.46
C VAL A 70 1.92 22.51 31.31
N LEU A 71 2.61 22.23 32.41
CA LEU A 71 3.98 21.70 32.39
C LEU A 71 4.04 20.19 32.15
N ILE A 72 2.96 19.45 32.38
CA ILE A 72 2.94 17.98 32.24
C ILE A 72 3.19 17.53 30.78
N PRO A 73 2.46 18.03 29.77
CA PRO A 73 2.73 17.64 28.38
C PRO A 73 4.10 18.14 27.87
N VAL A 74 4.62 19.25 28.46
CA VAL A 74 5.98 19.73 28.15
C VAL A 74 7.00 18.70 28.63
N ALA A 75 6.87 18.19 29.85
CA ALA A 75 7.76 17.14 30.38
C ALA A 75 7.67 15.85 29.55
N GLY A 76 6.47 15.39 29.19
CA GLY A 76 6.27 14.26 28.31
C GLY A 76 6.91 14.46 26.95
N GLY A 77 6.75 15.62 26.34
CA GLY A 77 7.37 16.01 25.08
C GLY A 77 8.90 16.02 25.12
N LEU A 78 9.50 16.53 26.21
CA LEU A 78 10.95 16.50 26.44
C LEU A 78 11.49 15.08 26.51
N ILE A 79 10.86 14.22 27.33
CA ILE A 79 11.27 12.82 27.46
C ILE A 79 11.24 12.12 26.11
N VAL A 80 10.17 12.30 25.33
CA VAL A 80 10.03 11.64 24.03
C VAL A 80 10.97 12.23 22.98
N GLY A 81 11.25 13.53 23.03
CA GLY A 81 12.28 14.16 22.21
C GLY A 81 13.67 13.55 22.46
N LEU A 82 14.04 13.34 23.72
CA LEU A 82 15.28 12.65 24.12
C LEU A 82 15.28 11.18 23.66
N MET A 83 14.17 10.45 23.86
CA MET A 83 14.03 9.07 23.39
C MET A 83 14.20 8.96 21.86
N ALA A 84 13.66 9.91 21.11
CA ALA A 84 13.81 9.95 19.66
C ALA A 84 15.25 10.22 19.24
N ARG A 85 15.93 11.14 19.93
CA ARG A 85 17.31 11.53 19.65
C ARG A 85 18.31 10.42 19.93
N TYR A 86 18.22 9.78 21.08
CA TYR A 86 19.21 8.80 21.54
C TYR A 86 18.78 7.34 21.29
N GLY A 87 17.48 7.08 21.11
CA GLY A 87 16.96 5.73 20.88
C GLY A 87 16.73 5.42 19.40
N SER A 88 15.69 6.00 18.82
CA SER A 88 15.34 5.81 17.41
C SER A 88 14.45 6.95 16.90
N GLU A 89 14.87 7.63 15.84
CA GLU A 89 14.08 8.68 15.19
C GLU A 89 12.75 8.15 14.61
N LYS A 90 12.66 6.85 14.30
CA LYS A 90 11.45 6.21 13.75
C LYS A 90 10.25 6.17 14.72
N ILE A 91 10.42 6.58 15.99
CA ILE A 91 9.31 6.72 16.93
C ILE A 91 8.52 8.02 16.76
N ARG A 92 9.06 9.00 16.03
CA ARG A 92 8.40 10.29 15.76
C ARG A 92 7.18 10.14 14.84
N GLY A 93 6.19 11.01 15.06
CA GLY A 93 4.97 11.05 14.26
C GLY A 93 3.98 9.95 14.59
N HIS A 94 2.92 9.85 13.79
CA HIS A 94 1.78 9.00 14.10
C HIS A 94 1.94 7.50 13.79
N GLY A 95 3.03 7.10 13.17
CA GLY A 95 3.41 5.69 13.00
C GLY A 95 2.86 5.01 11.76
N ILE A 96 1.68 5.37 11.27
CA ILE A 96 1.07 4.69 10.11
C ILE A 96 1.88 4.91 8.82
N PRO A 97 2.34 6.14 8.45
CA PRO A 97 3.20 6.32 7.28
C PRO A 97 4.53 5.57 7.39
N GLU A 98 5.10 5.51 8.60
CA GLU A 98 6.32 4.74 8.85
C GLU A 98 6.10 3.23 8.66
N ALA A 99 4.91 2.74 9.05
CA ALA A 99 4.52 1.35 8.77
C ALA A 99 4.35 1.11 7.27
N ILE A 100 3.63 1.99 6.56
CA ILE A 100 3.44 1.91 5.10
C ILE A 100 4.79 1.94 4.37
N GLU A 101 5.71 2.83 4.78
CA GLU A 101 7.06 2.90 4.22
C GLU A 101 7.83 1.58 4.41
N ALA A 102 7.79 1.03 5.62
CA ALA A 102 8.42 -0.26 5.91
C ALA A 102 7.81 -1.40 5.09
N ILE A 103 6.47 -1.40 4.90
CA ILE A 103 5.73 -2.40 4.14
C ILE A 103 6.07 -2.36 2.66
N LEU A 104 6.03 -1.18 2.05
CA LEU A 104 6.14 -1.01 0.59
C LEU A 104 7.58 -0.87 0.11
N PHE A 105 8.42 -0.14 0.85
CA PHE A 105 9.75 0.27 0.40
C PHE A 105 10.89 -0.33 1.25
N GLY A 106 10.62 -0.68 2.52
CA GLY A 106 11.60 -1.21 3.46
C GLY A 106 11.78 -2.73 3.45
N LYS A 107 11.32 -3.46 2.41
CA LYS A 107 11.31 -4.94 2.36
C LYS A 107 10.66 -5.57 3.60
N SER A 108 9.74 -4.85 4.23
CA SER A 108 9.01 -5.23 5.46
C SER A 108 9.92 -5.63 6.63
N ARG A 109 11.08 -4.98 6.77
CA ARG A 109 12.02 -5.19 7.88
C ARG A 109 11.88 -4.08 8.91
N MET A 110 11.48 -4.43 10.11
CA MET A 110 11.42 -3.50 11.24
C MET A 110 12.48 -3.84 12.29
N SER A 111 12.98 -2.80 12.97
CA SER A 111 14.00 -2.94 14.00
C SER A 111 13.35 -3.33 15.34
N PRO A 112 13.97 -4.23 16.16
CA PRO A 112 13.52 -4.53 17.52
C PRO A 112 13.40 -3.29 18.41
N LYS A 113 14.26 -2.28 18.21
CA LYS A 113 14.20 -1.02 18.97
C LYS A 113 12.85 -0.33 18.81
N VAL A 114 12.24 -0.37 17.62
CA VAL A 114 10.95 0.26 17.36
C VAL A 114 9.83 -0.47 18.09
N ALA A 115 9.87 -1.81 18.18
CA ALA A 115 8.87 -2.61 18.87
C ALA A 115 8.76 -2.25 20.37
N VAL A 116 9.84 -1.79 20.99
CA VAL A 116 9.88 -1.41 22.41
C VAL A 116 9.71 0.11 22.59
N LEU A 117 10.46 0.90 21.82
CA LEU A 117 10.47 2.36 22.03
C LEU A 117 9.19 3.03 21.57
N LYS A 118 8.47 2.49 20.56
CA LYS A 118 7.23 3.10 20.07
C LYS A 118 6.12 3.03 21.13
N PRO A 119 5.75 1.87 21.70
CA PRO A 119 4.73 1.82 22.75
C PRO A 119 5.13 2.63 23.99
N LEU A 120 6.40 2.60 24.40
CA LEU A 120 6.86 3.36 25.55
C LEU A 120 6.76 4.87 25.34
N SER A 121 7.26 5.38 24.19
CA SER A 121 7.17 6.82 23.88
C SER A 121 5.73 7.29 23.72
N SER A 122 4.88 6.48 23.14
CA SER A 122 3.47 6.83 22.98
C SER A 122 2.71 6.77 24.30
N GLY A 123 3.01 5.79 25.16
CA GLY A 123 2.47 5.72 26.51
C GLY A 123 2.81 6.98 27.33
N ILE A 124 4.05 7.46 27.26
CA ILE A 124 4.50 8.68 27.93
C ILE A 124 3.77 9.92 27.38
N VAL A 125 3.72 10.08 26.06
CA VAL A 125 3.06 11.25 25.44
C VAL A 125 1.57 11.29 25.75
N ILE A 126 0.88 10.17 25.52
CA ILE A 126 -0.57 10.09 25.76
C ILE A 126 -0.86 10.22 27.26
N GLY A 127 -0.09 9.51 28.09
CA GLY A 127 -0.22 9.57 29.53
C GLY A 127 0.12 10.94 30.13
N SER A 128 0.94 11.76 29.48
CA SER A 128 1.17 13.15 29.86
C SER A 128 0.13 14.13 29.30
N GLY A 129 -1.00 13.66 28.78
CA GLY A 129 -2.09 14.48 28.25
C GLY A 129 -2.06 14.72 26.74
N GLY A 130 -1.13 14.14 26.01
CA GLY A 130 -1.07 14.27 24.55
C GLY A 130 -2.38 13.87 23.87
N PRO A 131 -2.94 14.71 22.97
CA PRO A 131 -4.26 14.52 22.35
C PRO A 131 -4.22 13.47 21.25
N PHE A 132 -3.78 12.25 21.56
CA PHE A 132 -3.49 11.19 20.61
C PHE A 132 -4.15 9.87 21.01
N GLY A 133 -4.40 9.02 20.02
CA GLY A 133 -4.88 7.66 20.24
C GLY A 133 -3.75 6.62 20.29
N ALA A 134 -4.11 5.41 20.73
CA ALA A 134 -3.21 4.27 20.82
C ALA A 134 -2.97 3.55 19.48
N GLU A 135 -3.71 3.90 18.42
CA GLU A 135 -3.82 3.14 17.17
C GLU A 135 -2.52 3.14 16.36
N GLY A 136 -1.93 4.33 16.13
CA GLY A 136 -0.65 4.44 15.44
C GLY A 136 0.46 3.64 16.10
N PRO A 137 0.64 3.84 17.43
CA PRO A 137 1.55 3.04 18.23
C PRO A 137 1.33 1.54 18.12
N ILE A 138 0.08 1.06 18.19
CA ILE A 138 -0.18 -0.39 18.15
C ILE A 138 0.01 -0.98 16.75
N ILE A 139 -0.36 -0.24 15.70
CA ILE A 139 -0.09 -0.64 14.31
C ILE A 139 1.42 -0.82 14.08
N MET A 140 2.23 0.12 14.58
CA MET A 140 3.69 0.02 14.49
C MET A 140 4.25 -1.11 15.34
N THR A 141 3.76 -1.29 16.58
CA THR A 141 4.25 -2.32 17.51
C THR A 141 3.85 -3.71 17.05
N GLY A 142 2.57 -3.93 16.73
CA GLY A 142 2.08 -5.19 16.18
C GLY A 142 2.74 -5.53 14.84
N GLY A 143 2.89 -4.53 13.97
CA GLY A 143 3.63 -4.68 12.72
C GLY A 143 5.10 -5.04 12.94
N ALA A 144 5.76 -4.42 13.92
CA ALA A 144 7.14 -4.76 14.28
C ALA A 144 7.25 -6.20 14.79
N LEU A 145 6.34 -6.66 15.65
CA LEU A 145 6.30 -8.05 16.14
C LEU A 145 6.09 -9.03 14.99
N GLY A 146 5.14 -8.76 14.08
CA GLY A 146 4.91 -9.57 12.88
C GLY A 146 6.13 -9.63 11.97
N SER A 147 6.80 -8.50 11.75
CA SER A 147 8.05 -8.42 10.99
C SER A 147 9.20 -9.17 11.65
N LEU A 148 9.36 -9.04 12.98
CA LEU A 148 10.44 -9.69 13.73
C LEU A 148 10.27 -11.19 13.75
N LEU A 149 9.04 -11.68 13.99
CA LEU A 149 8.75 -13.11 13.92
C LEU A 149 9.04 -13.65 12.51
N ALA A 150 8.60 -12.95 11.46
CA ALA A 150 8.87 -13.32 10.08
C ALA A 150 10.38 -13.36 9.74
N GLN A 151 11.20 -12.53 10.38
CA GLN A 151 12.66 -12.53 10.18
C GLN A 151 13.36 -13.76 10.78
N CYS A 152 12.72 -14.48 11.70
CA CYS A 152 13.24 -15.74 12.27
C CYS A 152 13.03 -16.94 11.32
N PHE A 153 12.21 -16.81 10.26
CA PHE A 153 11.89 -17.88 9.34
C PHE A 153 12.38 -17.57 7.92
N LYS A 154 12.59 -18.61 7.11
CA LYS A 154 12.92 -18.50 5.69
C LYS A 154 11.65 -18.15 4.88
N VAL A 155 11.29 -16.87 4.85
CA VAL A 155 10.11 -16.33 4.13
C VAL A 155 10.51 -15.33 3.07
N THR A 156 9.68 -15.22 2.04
CA THR A 156 9.85 -14.21 0.98
C THR A 156 9.54 -12.80 1.51
N ALA A 157 9.93 -11.77 0.76
CA ALA A 157 9.59 -10.38 1.10
C ALA A 157 8.05 -10.15 1.11
N ALA A 158 7.31 -10.81 0.19
CA ALA A 158 5.86 -10.75 0.13
C ALA A 158 5.20 -11.42 1.35
N GLU A 159 5.67 -12.61 1.76
CA GLU A 159 5.18 -13.29 2.96
C GLU A 159 5.48 -12.48 4.23
N ARG A 160 6.68 -11.87 4.33
CA ARG A 160 7.03 -10.96 5.43
C ARG A 160 6.16 -9.71 5.44
N LYS A 161 5.84 -9.12 4.27
CA LYS A 161 4.88 -8.03 4.11
C LYS A 161 3.53 -8.41 4.73
N THR A 162 3.01 -9.57 4.37
CA THR A 162 1.74 -10.10 4.89
C THR A 162 1.76 -10.28 6.41
N LEU A 163 2.82 -10.87 6.98
CA LEU A 163 2.95 -11.10 8.41
C LEU A 163 3.11 -9.79 9.22
N LEU A 164 3.83 -8.80 8.67
CA LEU A 164 3.91 -7.46 9.27
C LEU A 164 2.51 -6.83 9.35
N VAL A 165 1.77 -6.86 8.24
CA VAL A 165 0.41 -6.28 8.18
C VAL A 165 -0.56 -7.06 9.06
N ALA A 166 -0.43 -8.39 9.13
CA ALA A 166 -1.21 -9.22 10.04
C ALA A 166 -1.03 -8.77 11.50
N GLY A 167 0.21 -8.48 11.92
CA GLY A 167 0.48 -7.97 13.26
C GLY A 167 -0.10 -6.57 13.50
N ALA A 168 0.03 -5.68 12.52
CA ALA A 168 -0.53 -4.32 12.59
C ALA A 168 -2.05 -4.33 12.73
N ALA A 169 -2.75 -5.10 11.89
CA ALA A 169 -4.21 -5.22 11.90
C ALA A 169 -4.73 -5.96 13.15
N ALA A 170 -4.03 -7.02 13.60
CA ALA A 170 -4.36 -7.71 14.83
C ALA A 170 -4.24 -6.81 16.07
N GLY A 171 -3.20 -5.95 16.12
CA GLY A 171 -3.05 -4.96 17.19
C GLY A 171 -4.21 -3.97 17.22
N MET A 172 -4.66 -3.49 16.07
CA MET A 172 -5.83 -2.61 15.98
C MET A 172 -7.10 -3.34 16.43
N THR A 173 -7.28 -4.60 16.01
CA THR A 173 -8.40 -5.44 16.46
C THR A 173 -8.44 -5.57 17.98
N ALA A 174 -7.28 -5.79 18.61
CA ALA A 174 -7.18 -5.96 20.05
C ALA A 174 -7.60 -4.71 20.82
N VAL A 175 -7.22 -3.51 20.35
CA VAL A 175 -7.60 -2.24 21.00
C VAL A 175 -9.10 -1.95 20.84
N PHE A 176 -9.63 -2.05 19.62
CA PHE A 176 -10.99 -1.58 19.31
C PHE A 176 -12.07 -2.65 19.28
N GLY A 177 -11.72 -3.91 19.20
CA GLY A 177 -12.71 -4.99 19.04
C GLY A 177 -13.37 -5.03 17.67
N THR A 178 -12.72 -4.51 16.62
CA THR A 178 -13.28 -4.39 15.26
C THR A 178 -12.47 -5.19 14.23
N PRO A 179 -12.51 -6.54 14.27
CA PRO A 179 -11.68 -7.37 13.39
C PRO A 179 -11.92 -7.15 11.91
N VAL A 180 -13.18 -6.99 11.49
CA VAL A 180 -13.51 -6.78 10.07
C VAL A 180 -12.97 -5.44 9.56
N ALA A 181 -13.12 -4.37 10.36
CA ALA A 181 -12.57 -3.06 10.01
C ALA A 181 -11.03 -3.08 9.93
N ALA A 182 -10.37 -3.83 10.82
CA ALA A 182 -8.92 -3.97 10.82
C ALA A 182 -8.41 -4.72 9.56
N VAL A 183 -9.15 -5.73 9.09
CA VAL A 183 -8.85 -6.42 7.82
C VAL A 183 -9.04 -5.46 6.64
N LEU A 184 -10.12 -4.66 6.62
CA LEU A 184 -10.33 -3.64 5.59
C LEU A 184 -9.24 -2.55 5.62
N LEU A 185 -8.83 -2.09 6.80
CA LEU A 185 -7.71 -1.17 6.96
C LEU A 185 -6.42 -1.75 6.36
N ALA A 186 -6.18 -3.04 6.60
CA ALA A 186 -5.02 -3.71 6.03
C ALA A 186 -5.03 -3.67 4.49
N VAL A 187 -6.19 -3.85 3.86
CA VAL A 187 -6.34 -3.78 2.40
C VAL A 187 -6.27 -2.35 1.89
N GLU A 188 -7.09 -1.43 2.44
CA GLU A 188 -7.24 -0.07 1.93
C GLU A 188 -6.03 0.84 2.24
N LEU A 189 -5.31 0.58 3.35
CA LEU A 189 -4.30 1.53 3.83
C LEU A 189 -2.88 0.96 3.93
N LEU A 190 -2.73 -0.35 4.14
CA LEU A 190 -1.41 -0.95 4.41
C LEU A 190 -0.87 -1.79 3.26
N LEU A 191 -1.70 -2.67 2.69
CA LEU A 191 -1.30 -3.57 1.60
C LEU A 191 -1.45 -2.93 0.23
N PHE A 192 -2.51 -2.16 0.03
CA PHE A 192 -2.96 -1.64 -1.27
C PHE A 192 -3.17 -2.77 -2.28
N GLU A 193 -3.57 -3.96 -1.82
CA GLU A 193 -3.85 -5.12 -2.67
C GLU A 193 -4.92 -6.00 -2.05
N TRP A 194 -5.72 -6.66 -2.91
CA TRP A 194 -6.72 -7.63 -2.52
C TRP A 194 -6.36 -8.99 -3.12
N ARG A 195 -5.55 -9.78 -2.39
CA ARG A 195 -5.10 -11.10 -2.84
C ARG A 195 -5.29 -12.14 -1.73
N PRO A 196 -5.83 -13.34 -2.01
CA PRO A 196 -6.05 -14.38 -1.00
C PRO A 196 -4.81 -14.70 -0.16
N ARG A 197 -3.64 -14.70 -0.78
CA ARG A 197 -2.36 -14.98 -0.11
C ARG A 197 -1.97 -13.95 0.96
N SER A 198 -2.45 -12.70 0.81
CA SER A 198 -2.21 -11.63 1.79
C SER A 198 -3.40 -11.46 2.72
N PHE A 199 -4.62 -11.59 2.20
CA PHE A 199 -5.86 -11.42 2.94
C PHE A 199 -6.07 -12.48 4.03
N LEU A 200 -5.91 -13.77 3.68
CA LEU A 200 -6.20 -14.87 4.61
C LEU A 200 -5.37 -14.84 5.89
N PRO A 201 -4.02 -14.70 5.86
CA PRO A 201 -3.24 -14.61 7.09
C PRO A 201 -3.60 -13.38 7.94
N VAL A 202 -3.90 -12.24 7.31
CA VAL A 202 -4.34 -11.02 8.01
C VAL A 202 -5.67 -11.26 8.70
N ALA A 203 -6.64 -11.83 8.00
CA ALA A 203 -7.96 -12.14 8.57
C ALA A 203 -7.86 -13.14 9.74
N VAL A 204 -7.02 -14.17 9.62
CA VAL A 204 -6.75 -15.12 10.70
C VAL A 204 -6.15 -14.42 11.93
N ALA A 205 -5.15 -13.56 11.75
CA ALA A 205 -4.56 -12.82 12.86
C ALA A 205 -5.57 -11.89 13.55
N CYS A 206 -6.42 -11.19 12.77
CA CYS A 206 -7.47 -10.34 13.31
C CYS A 206 -8.55 -11.17 14.06
N ALA A 207 -8.96 -12.31 13.52
CA ALA A 207 -9.91 -13.19 14.20
C ALA A 207 -9.34 -13.69 15.55
N VAL A 208 -8.10 -14.16 15.56
CA VAL A 208 -7.42 -14.60 16.80
C VAL A 208 -7.32 -13.46 17.80
N ALA A 209 -6.95 -12.25 17.36
CA ALA A 209 -6.90 -11.08 18.22
C ALA A 209 -8.28 -10.68 18.76
N GLY A 210 -9.33 -10.80 17.95
CA GLY A 210 -10.71 -10.56 18.37
C GLY A 210 -11.16 -11.52 19.48
N PHE A 211 -10.87 -12.82 19.35
CA PHE A 211 -11.13 -13.82 20.38
C PHE A 211 -10.29 -13.59 21.63
N ALA A 212 -8.99 -13.35 21.48
CA ALA A 212 -8.08 -13.11 22.59
C ALA A 212 -8.45 -11.82 23.36
N ARG A 213 -8.97 -10.79 22.67
CA ARG A 213 -9.44 -9.53 23.27
C ARG A 213 -10.46 -9.76 24.38
N ALA A 214 -11.38 -10.70 24.19
CA ALA A 214 -12.42 -11.01 25.18
C ALA A 214 -11.85 -11.33 26.57
N VAL A 215 -10.65 -11.92 26.63
CA VAL A 215 -9.97 -12.27 27.90
C VAL A 215 -9.40 -11.05 28.62
N PHE A 216 -8.92 -10.04 27.87
CA PHE A 216 -8.21 -8.88 28.45
C PHE A 216 -9.08 -7.63 28.58
N PHE A 217 -10.05 -7.43 27.66
CA PHE A 217 -10.80 -6.16 27.53
C PHE A 217 -12.32 -6.35 27.55
N GLY A 218 -12.81 -7.58 27.57
CA GLY A 218 -14.24 -7.90 27.47
C GLY A 218 -14.76 -7.92 26.03
N THR A 219 -16.05 -8.20 25.89
CA THR A 219 -16.73 -8.44 24.59
C THR A 219 -17.60 -7.26 24.13
N ALA A 220 -17.89 -6.31 25.01
CA ALA A 220 -18.74 -5.15 24.67
C ALA A 220 -18.10 -4.26 23.61
N PRO A 221 -18.89 -3.63 22.73
CA PRO A 221 -18.42 -2.58 21.84
C PRO A 221 -17.95 -1.37 22.68
N LEU A 222 -17.01 -0.60 22.10
CA LEU A 222 -16.39 0.52 22.83
C LEU A 222 -17.39 1.66 23.09
N PHE A 223 -18.32 1.90 22.15
CA PHE A 223 -19.34 2.95 22.23
C PHE A 223 -20.72 2.37 21.87
N PRO A 224 -21.34 1.57 22.72
CA PRO A 224 -22.65 1.00 22.44
C PRO A 224 -23.66 2.09 22.10
N LEU A 225 -24.30 2.00 20.94
CA LEU A 225 -25.28 2.98 20.49
C LEU A 225 -26.36 2.28 19.66
N GLN A 226 -27.59 2.77 19.73
CA GLN A 226 -28.69 2.36 18.85
C GLN A 226 -29.46 3.60 18.42
N THR A 227 -29.48 3.87 17.13
CA THR A 227 -30.23 4.97 16.53
C THR A 227 -31.53 4.48 15.92
N ALA A 228 -32.49 5.38 15.72
CA ALA A 228 -33.71 5.09 15.01
C ALA A 228 -33.44 4.78 13.53
N GLU A 229 -34.38 4.10 12.88
CA GLU A 229 -34.32 3.84 11.45
C GLU A 229 -34.20 5.15 10.64
N PRO A 230 -33.33 5.21 9.63
CA PRO A 230 -33.08 6.44 8.89
C PRO A 230 -34.27 6.80 7.99
N SER A 231 -34.69 8.04 8.04
CA SER A 231 -35.69 8.61 7.13
C SER A 231 -35.05 9.07 5.82
N ALA A 232 -35.83 9.27 4.77
CA ALA A 232 -35.34 9.85 3.52
C ALA A 232 -34.68 11.22 3.72
N MET A 233 -35.23 12.03 4.64
CA MET A 233 -34.68 13.36 4.98
C MET A 233 -33.32 13.23 5.68
N SER A 234 -33.18 12.26 6.61
CA SER A 234 -31.88 12.04 7.27
C SER A 234 -30.79 11.65 6.27
N LEU A 235 -31.10 10.85 5.23
CA LEU A 235 -30.14 10.49 4.19
C LEU A 235 -29.68 11.70 3.36
N VAL A 236 -30.59 12.62 3.03
CA VAL A 236 -30.22 13.89 2.37
C VAL A 236 -29.33 14.73 3.27
N SER A 237 -29.69 14.87 4.55
CA SER A 237 -28.89 15.59 5.55
C SER A 237 -27.50 14.97 5.77
N CYS A 238 -27.37 13.63 5.64
CA CYS A 238 -26.08 12.94 5.68
C CYS A 238 -25.15 13.37 4.55
N ALA A 239 -25.65 13.74 3.37
CA ALA A 239 -24.82 14.30 2.31
C ALA A 239 -24.19 15.65 2.71
N VAL A 240 -24.97 16.52 3.37
CA VAL A 240 -24.47 17.80 3.90
C VAL A 240 -23.46 17.55 5.03
N ALA A 241 -23.77 16.64 5.96
CA ALA A 241 -22.85 16.24 7.03
C ALA A 241 -21.54 15.68 6.46
N GLY A 242 -21.63 14.89 5.37
CA GLY A 242 -20.48 14.35 4.65
C GLY A 242 -19.62 15.45 4.04
N LEU A 243 -20.21 16.44 3.36
CA LEU A 243 -19.47 17.58 2.80
C LEU A 243 -18.72 18.37 3.88
N LEU A 244 -19.37 18.67 5.00
CA LEU A 244 -18.75 19.41 6.10
C LEU A 244 -17.67 18.59 6.80
N SER A 245 -17.87 17.29 6.98
CA SER A 245 -16.84 16.37 7.49
C SER A 245 -15.65 16.26 6.53
N GLY A 246 -15.87 16.22 5.23
CA GLY A 246 -14.82 16.26 4.21
C GLY A 246 -14.03 17.57 4.22
N ALA A 247 -14.72 18.72 4.41
CA ALA A 247 -14.09 20.01 4.57
C ALA A 247 -13.24 20.10 5.84
N LEU A 248 -13.76 19.60 6.98
CA LEU A 248 -13.00 19.49 8.24
C LEU A 248 -11.75 18.63 8.06
N ALA A 249 -11.87 17.44 7.45
CA ALA A 249 -10.76 16.53 7.18
C ALA A 249 -9.67 17.18 6.32
N SER A 250 -10.08 17.90 5.26
CA SER A 250 -9.17 18.61 4.35
C SER A 250 -8.48 19.79 5.05
N GLY A 251 -9.23 20.52 5.86
CA GLY A 251 -8.70 21.63 6.67
C GLY A 251 -7.66 21.16 7.68
N LEU A 252 -7.98 20.10 8.45
CA LEU A 252 -7.07 19.51 9.45
C LEU A 252 -5.79 18.97 8.80
N SER A 253 -5.91 18.25 7.67
CA SER A 253 -4.75 17.72 6.94
C SER A 253 -3.85 18.83 6.43
N THR A 254 -4.44 19.88 5.84
CA THR A 254 -3.69 21.03 5.33
C THR A 254 -3.02 21.81 6.47
N ALA A 255 -3.73 22.04 7.59
CA ALA A 255 -3.20 22.71 8.75
C ALA A 255 -2.01 21.95 9.36
N LEU A 256 -2.13 20.62 9.48
CA LEU A 256 -1.06 19.77 10.00
C LEU A 256 0.24 19.95 9.22
N TYR A 257 0.18 19.83 7.89
CA TYR A 257 1.40 19.94 7.08
C TYR A 257 1.98 21.35 7.03
N LYS A 258 1.13 22.38 7.10
CA LYS A 258 1.62 23.76 7.26
C LYS A 258 2.33 23.97 8.60
N VAL A 259 1.82 23.37 9.68
CA VAL A 259 2.45 23.43 11.00
C VAL A 259 3.76 22.63 11.02
N GLU A 260 3.80 21.45 10.37
CA GLU A 260 5.04 20.68 10.21
C GLU A 260 6.11 21.49 9.46
N ASP A 261 5.73 22.19 8.38
CA ASP A 261 6.61 23.08 7.63
C ASP A 261 7.07 24.29 8.47
N LEU A 262 6.21 24.80 9.37
CA LEU A 262 6.56 25.89 10.28
C LEU A 262 7.61 25.43 11.31
N PHE A 263 7.41 24.26 11.93
CA PHE A 263 8.40 23.67 12.83
C PHE A 263 9.75 23.45 12.15
N ALA A 264 9.74 22.99 10.87
CA ALA A 264 10.98 22.78 10.11
C ALA A 264 11.79 24.06 9.86
N ARG A 265 11.16 25.25 9.95
CA ARG A 265 11.82 26.56 9.81
C ARG A 265 12.38 27.11 11.14
N LEU A 266 12.04 26.49 12.27
CA LEU A 266 12.54 26.98 13.56
C LEU A 266 14.05 26.77 13.69
N PRO A 267 14.81 27.74 14.23
CA PRO A 267 16.25 27.62 14.45
C PRO A 267 16.59 26.74 15.67
N LEU A 268 15.70 25.82 16.02
CA LEU A 268 15.81 24.92 17.16
C LEU A 268 15.95 23.48 16.66
N HIS A 269 16.83 22.71 17.30
CA HIS A 269 16.97 21.30 16.96
C HIS A 269 15.64 20.56 17.18
N TRP A 270 15.26 19.70 16.24
CA TRP A 270 13.97 19.00 16.22
C TRP A 270 13.64 18.20 17.51
N MET A 271 14.66 17.87 18.31
CA MET A 271 14.49 17.20 19.60
C MET A 271 13.63 18.00 20.59
N TRP A 272 13.63 19.34 20.47
CA TRP A 272 12.89 20.25 21.35
C TRP A 272 11.46 20.52 20.87
N TRP A 273 11.15 20.21 19.60
CA TRP A 273 9.83 20.48 19.01
C TRP A 273 8.68 19.81 19.76
N PRO A 274 8.78 18.52 20.21
CA PRO A 274 7.72 17.89 20.99
C PRO A 274 7.40 18.63 22.30
N ALA A 275 8.37 19.28 22.94
CA ALA A 275 8.15 20.07 24.13
C ALA A 275 7.37 21.36 23.84
N LEU A 276 7.66 22.02 22.71
CA LEU A 276 6.88 23.18 22.24
C LEU A 276 5.44 22.78 21.88
N GLY A 277 5.26 21.63 21.21
CA GLY A 277 3.95 21.05 20.99
C GLY A 277 3.23 20.73 22.30
N GLY A 278 3.97 20.19 23.28
CA GLY A 278 3.48 19.91 24.64
C GLY A 278 3.01 21.16 25.39
N LEU A 279 3.67 22.31 25.19
CA LEU A 279 3.23 23.57 25.78
C LEU A 279 1.82 23.97 25.29
N VAL A 280 1.56 23.85 23.99
CA VAL A 280 0.23 24.13 23.42
C VAL A 280 -0.81 23.14 23.93
N VAL A 281 -0.42 21.86 24.05
CA VAL A 281 -1.28 20.82 24.65
C VAL A 281 -1.62 21.17 26.09
N GLY A 282 -0.64 21.61 26.88
CA GLY A 282 -0.85 21.98 28.26
C GLY A 282 -1.77 23.20 28.42
N ILE A 283 -1.58 24.24 27.60
CA ILE A 283 -2.47 25.42 27.57
C ILE A 283 -3.89 25.01 27.17
N GLY A 284 -4.04 24.20 26.12
CA GLY A 284 -5.33 23.68 25.69
C GLY A 284 -6.01 22.85 26.79
N GLY A 285 -5.25 22.01 27.50
CA GLY A 285 -5.75 21.21 28.62
C GLY A 285 -6.12 22.04 29.87
N PHE A 286 -5.52 23.19 30.04
CA PHE A 286 -5.94 24.13 31.07
C PHE A 286 -7.28 24.84 30.74
N VAL A 287 -7.48 25.15 29.42
CA VAL A 287 -8.71 25.79 28.93
C VAL A 287 -9.86 24.79 28.87
N GLU A 288 -9.61 23.60 28.32
CA GLU A 288 -10.59 22.50 28.13
C GLU A 288 -9.96 21.17 28.55
N PRO A 289 -10.07 20.79 29.83
CA PRO A 289 -9.44 19.58 30.36
C PRO A 289 -9.87 18.29 29.64
N ARG A 290 -11.10 18.25 29.10
CA ARG A 290 -11.61 17.09 28.31
C ARG A 290 -10.88 16.88 27.00
N ALA A 291 -10.10 17.85 26.52
CA ALA A 291 -9.27 17.72 25.33
C ALA A 291 -7.97 16.96 25.58
N LEU A 292 -7.58 16.71 26.84
CA LEU A 292 -6.36 15.96 27.19
C LEU A 292 -6.50 14.44 26.89
N GLY A 293 -5.39 13.81 26.57
CA GLY A 293 -5.29 12.37 26.41
C GLY A 293 -6.09 11.80 25.24
N VAL A 294 -6.39 10.51 25.29
CA VAL A 294 -7.13 9.79 24.23
C VAL A 294 -8.57 10.29 24.12
N GLY A 295 -9.29 10.36 25.25
CA GLY A 295 -10.65 10.88 25.37
C GLY A 295 -11.74 9.92 24.84
N TYR A 296 -11.60 8.61 25.05
CA TYR A 296 -12.67 7.66 24.70
C TYR A 296 -13.97 7.92 25.50
N ASP A 297 -13.84 8.28 26.78
CA ASP A 297 -14.93 8.75 27.63
C ASP A 297 -15.68 9.93 26.99
N VAL A 298 -14.94 10.93 26.53
CA VAL A 298 -15.49 12.13 25.89
C VAL A 298 -16.15 11.80 24.53
N ILE A 299 -15.60 10.89 23.75
CA ILE A 299 -16.24 10.42 22.50
C ILE A 299 -17.59 9.76 22.83
N GLY A 300 -17.65 8.92 23.85
CA GLY A 300 -18.90 8.31 24.33
C GLY A 300 -19.93 9.38 24.73
N ASP A 301 -19.52 10.39 25.50
CA ASP A 301 -20.38 11.50 25.90
C ASP A 301 -20.90 12.33 24.72
N LEU A 302 -20.07 12.53 23.66
CA LEU A 302 -20.50 13.21 22.44
C LEU A 302 -21.55 12.38 21.66
N LEU A 303 -21.35 11.07 21.56
CA LEU A 303 -22.29 10.17 20.89
C LEU A 303 -23.63 10.11 21.59
N HIS A 304 -23.63 10.09 22.92
CA HIS A 304 -24.85 10.07 23.73
C HIS A 304 -25.45 11.46 24.01
N GLN A 305 -24.94 12.54 23.42
CA GLN A 305 -25.39 13.93 23.61
C GLN A 305 -25.32 14.42 25.07
N HIS A 306 -24.39 13.89 25.86
CA HIS A 306 -24.19 14.32 27.24
C HIS A 306 -23.40 15.63 27.35
N ILE A 307 -22.86 16.17 26.24
CA ILE A 307 -22.08 17.41 26.19
C ILE A 307 -22.92 18.51 25.55
N ALA A 308 -23.11 19.63 26.29
CA ALA A 308 -23.82 20.78 25.76
C ALA A 308 -23.07 21.42 24.57
N LEU A 309 -23.82 22.01 23.62
CA LEU A 309 -23.32 22.56 22.37
C LEU A 309 -22.09 23.48 22.53
N GLN A 310 -22.13 24.38 23.52
CA GLN A 310 -21.02 25.33 23.80
C GLN A 310 -19.71 24.61 24.14
N PHE A 311 -19.77 23.54 24.93
CA PHE A 311 -18.60 22.73 25.27
C PHE A 311 -18.14 21.84 24.09
N ALA A 312 -19.08 21.34 23.27
CA ALA A 312 -18.73 20.60 22.08
C ALA A 312 -17.97 21.46 21.04
N VAL A 313 -18.38 22.73 20.88
CA VAL A 313 -17.67 23.70 20.03
C VAL A 313 -16.28 24.03 20.60
N ALA A 314 -16.19 24.30 21.91
CA ALA A 314 -14.92 24.57 22.58
C ALA A 314 -13.96 23.37 22.41
N LEU A 315 -14.45 22.16 22.70
CA LEU A 315 -13.70 20.93 22.55
C LEU A 315 -13.21 20.69 21.09
N LEU A 316 -14.09 20.91 20.10
CA LEU A 316 -13.75 20.79 18.68
C LEU A 316 -12.57 21.70 18.30
N VAL A 317 -12.64 22.97 18.69
CA VAL A 317 -11.60 23.96 18.36
C VAL A 317 -10.31 23.68 19.13
N VAL A 318 -10.40 23.51 20.46
CA VAL A 318 -9.23 23.29 21.31
C VAL A 318 -8.51 21.99 20.93
N LYS A 319 -9.26 20.88 20.77
CA LYS A 319 -8.69 19.60 20.39
C LYS A 319 -8.03 19.65 19.00
N ALA A 320 -8.66 20.34 18.02
CA ALA A 320 -8.09 20.51 16.68
C ALA A 320 -6.74 21.26 16.73
N VAL A 321 -6.67 22.37 17.46
CA VAL A 321 -5.44 23.15 17.61
C VAL A 321 -4.35 22.34 18.33
N MET A 322 -4.69 21.72 19.47
CA MET A 322 -3.77 20.89 20.23
C MET A 322 -3.21 19.76 19.37
N TRP A 323 -4.09 19.04 18.66
CA TRP A 323 -3.71 17.89 17.85
C TRP A 323 -2.82 18.28 16.67
N VAL A 324 -3.21 19.32 15.91
CA VAL A 324 -2.45 19.79 14.73
C VAL A 324 -1.05 20.24 15.15
N ILE A 325 -0.92 21.01 16.23
CA ILE A 325 0.38 21.54 16.66
C ILE A 325 1.24 20.44 17.29
N ALA A 326 0.67 19.60 18.15
CA ALA A 326 1.39 18.51 18.78
C ALA A 326 1.88 17.48 17.76
N LEU A 327 1.03 17.09 16.79
CA LEU A 327 1.43 16.14 15.75
C LEU A 327 2.45 16.75 14.78
N GLY A 328 2.25 18.01 14.37
CA GLY A 328 3.17 18.78 13.52
C GLY A 328 4.55 18.99 14.15
N SER A 329 4.63 19.02 15.48
CA SER A 329 5.92 19.05 16.22
C SER A 329 6.70 17.73 16.12
N GLY A 330 6.14 16.69 15.53
CA GLY A 330 6.77 15.37 15.40
C GLY A 330 6.67 14.50 16.66
N THR A 331 5.73 14.81 17.55
CA THR A 331 5.44 14.00 18.75
C THR A 331 4.91 12.61 18.37
N SER A 332 5.16 11.60 19.22
CA SER A 332 4.73 10.21 19.01
C SER A 332 3.29 9.99 19.46
N GLY A 333 2.34 9.76 18.54
CA GLY A 333 0.94 9.48 18.92
C GLY A 333 0.06 9.13 17.73
N GLY A 334 -1.08 8.46 17.96
CA GLY A 334 -2.04 8.06 16.95
C GLY A 334 -2.96 9.19 16.48
N VAL A 335 -3.58 9.03 15.33
CA VAL A 335 -4.44 10.05 14.70
C VAL A 335 -5.93 9.70 14.72
N LEU A 336 -6.30 8.40 14.90
CA LEU A 336 -7.68 7.97 14.75
C LEU A 336 -8.58 8.55 15.85
N ALA A 337 -8.26 8.32 17.13
CA ALA A 337 -9.09 8.80 18.24
C ALA A 337 -9.33 10.32 18.21
N PRO A 338 -8.33 11.18 17.96
CA PRO A 338 -8.58 12.61 17.76
C PRO A 338 -9.54 12.91 16.60
N LEU A 339 -9.40 12.22 15.47
CA LEU A 339 -10.29 12.39 14.32
C LEU A 339 -11.72 11.92 14.61
N LEU A 340 -11.88 10.84 15.39
CA LEU A 340 -13.19 10.39 15.86
C LEU A 340 -13.84 11.47 16.74
N MET A 341 -13.09 12.01 17.70
CA MET A 341 -13.58 13.06 18.59
C MET A 341 -13.95 14.35 17.83
N LEU A 342 -13.11 14.79 16.91
CA LEU A 342 -13.35 15.98 16.09
C LEU A 342 -14.57 15.80 15.18
N GLY A 343 -14.71 14.62 14.56
CA GLY A 343 -15.89 14.27 13.77
C GLY A 343 -17.15 14.22 14.63
N ALA A 344 -17.10 13.56 15.80
CA ALA A 344 -18.24 13.50 16.72
C ALA A 344 -18.63 14.89 17.24
N GLY A 345 -17.66 15.74 17.59
CA GLY A 345 -17.88 17.13 17.99
C GLY A 345 -18.57 17.96 16.88
N LEU A 346 -18.11 17.82 15.62
CA LEU A 346 -18.81 18.42 14.49
C LEU A 346 -20.26 17.93 14.39
N GLY A 347 -20.48 16.61 14.58
CA GLY A 347 -21.81 16.02 14.54
C GLY A 347 -22.74 16.55 15.62
N VAL A 348 -22.25 16.82 16.84
CA VAL A 348 -23.05 17.49 17.90
C VAL A 348 -23.47 18.88 17.46
N VAL A 349 -22.59 19.66 16.82
CA VAL A 349 -22.96 20.96 16.26
C VAL A 349 -24.03 20.82 15.19
N LEU A 350 -23.88 19.86 14.29
CA LEU A 350 -24.81 19.64 13.20
C LEU A 350 -26.16 19.04 13.63
N SER A 351 -26.21 18.35 14.78
CA SER A 351 -27.46 17.80 15.32
C SER A 351 -28.52 18.86 15.63
N HIS A 352 -28.09 20.12 15.83
CA HIS A 352 -28.98 21.26 16.04
C HIS A 352 -29.42 21.95 14.74
N LEU A 353 -28.79 21.63 13.61
CA LEU A 353 -29.00 22.30 12.32
C LEU A 353 -29.65 21.38 11.29
N LEU A 354 -29.35 20.09 11.31
CA LEU A 354 -29.76 19.14 10.30
C LEU A 354 -31.08 18.45 10.69
N PRO A 355 -32.08 18.46 9.79
CA PRO A 355 -33.37 17.80 10.04
C PRO A 355 -33.33 16.30 9.73
N GLY A 356 -34.32 15.57 10.26
CA GLY A 356 -34.71 14.22 9.82
C GLY A 356 -33.97 13.06 10.46
N GLY A 357 -33.05 13.32 11.40
CA GLY A 357 -32.33 12.29 12.15
C GLY A 357 -32.43 12.46 13.65
N GLU A 358 -32.25 11.37 14.39
CA GLU A 358 -32.08 11.42 15.83
C GLU A 358 -30.78 12.15 16.18
N PRO A 359 -30.70 12.96 17.27
CA PRO A 359 -29.51 13.70 17.62
C PRO A 359 -28.23 12.86 17.73
N ALA A 360 -28.31 11.62 18.21
CA ALA A 360 -27.20 10.68 18.34
C ALA A 360 -26.62 10.19 17.01
N LEU A 361 -27.39 10.25 15.92
CA LEU A 361 -26.97 9.84 14.57
C LEU A 361 -25.83 10.73 14.03
N TRP A 362 -25.91 12.04 14.27
CA TRP A 362 -25.02 13.02 13.65
C TRP A 362 -23.58 12.91 14.12
N PRO A 363 -23.27 12.77 15.45
CA PRO A 363 -21.92 12.51 15.92
C PRO A 363 -21.33 11.24 15.35
N LEU A 364 -22.11 10.15 15.26
CA LEU A 364 -21.66 8.88 14.71
C LEU A 364 -21.30 9.00 13.23
N VAL A 365 -22.18 9.62 12.44
CA VAL A 365 -22.02 9.81 11.00
C VAL A 365 -20.83 10.71 10.68
N CYS A 366 -20.70 11.86 11.37
CA CYS A 366 -19.59 12.78 11.16
C CYS A 366 -18.25 12.20 11.64
N MET A 367 -18.25 11.38 12.70
CA MET A 367 -17.09 10.64 13.18
C MET A 367 -16.50 9.74 12.09
N ALA A 368 -17.34 8.91 11.47
CA ALA A 368 -16.91 8.02 10.39
C ALA A 368 -16.51 8.78 9.12
N ALA A 369 -17.30 9.79 8.73
CA ALA A 369 -17.07 10.59 7.53
C ALA A 369 -15.73 11.35 7.61
N THR A 370 -15.43 11.98 8.76
CA THR A 370 -14.15 12.69 8.98
C THR A 370 -12.98 11.72 8.95
N LEU A 371 -13.11 10.56 9.60
CA LEU A 371 -12.07 9.52 9.58
C LEU A 371 -11.81 9.01 8.18
N GLY A 372 -12.87 8.60 7.44
CA GLY A 372 -12.77 8.04 6.10
C GLY A 372 -12.15 9.02 5.09
N ALA A 373 -12.55 10.29 5.15
CA ALA A 373 -12.01 11.36 4.31
C ALA A 373 -10.53 11.62 4.61
N THR A 374 -10.15 11.70 5.89
CA THR A 374 -8.75 11.99 6.30
C THR A 374 -7.79 10.86 5.94
N LEU A 375 -8.18 9.60 6.21
CA LEU A 375 -7.36 8.41 5.91
C LEU A 375 -7.36 8.09 4.41
N GLY A 376 -8.43 8.43 3.71
CA GLY A 376 -8.72 7.95 2.36
C GLY A 376 -9.08 6.47 2.33
N ALA A 377 -9.74 5.97 3.37
CA ALA A 377 -10.16 4.58 3.56
C ALA A 377 -11.65 4.55 3.98
N PRO A 378 -12.58 4.79 3.04
CA PRO A 378 -14.00 4.96 3.36
C PRO A 378 -14.65 3.68 3.88
N LEU A 379 -14.39 2.51 3.28
CA LEU A 379 -14.99 1.24 3.72
C LEU A 379 -14.51 0.86 5.13
N THR A 380 -13.23 1.07 5.39
CA THR A 380 -12.67 0.89 6.74
C THR A 380 -13.40 1.78 7.76
N ALA A 381 -13.63 3.05 7.46
CA ALA A 381 -14.24 3.98 8.40
C ALA A 381 -15.69 3.63 8.70
N ILE A 382 -16.48 3.21 7.70
CA ILE A 382 -17.87 2.77 7.86
C ILE A 382 -17.94 1.53 8.77
N VAL A 383 -17.18 0.48 8.42
CA VAL A 383 -17.18 -0.77 9.19
C VAL A 383 -16.55 -0.60 10.57
N PHE A 384 -15.62 0.35 10.72
CA PHE A 384 -15.02 0.70 12.01
C PHE A 384 -16.04 1.36 12.93
N ALA A 385 -16.78 2.36 12.44
CA ALA A 385 -17.84 3.01 13.20
C ALA A 385 -18.94 2.02 13.62
N PHE A 386 -19.37 1.17 12.68
CA PHE A 386 -20.28 0.07 12.99
C PHE A 386 -19.73 -0.88 14.05
N GLY A 387 -18.48 -1.29 13.93
CA GLY A 387 -17.85 -2.19 14.91
C GLY A 387 -17.66 -1.58 16.31
N LEU A 388 -17.52 -0.25 16.39
CA LEU A 388 -17.41 0.48 17.66
C LEU A 388 -18.78 0.64 18.37
N THR A 389 -19.90 0.67 17.63
CA THR A 389 -21.22 0.97 18.17
C THR A 389 -22.18 -0.21 18.14
N HIS A 390 -22.02 -1.13 17.20
CA HIS A 390 -22.95 -2.21 16.86
C HIS A 390 -24.34 -1.70 16.40
N ASP A 391 -24.40 -0.47 15.87
CA ASP A 391 -25.64 0.12 15.36
C ASP A 391 -25.85 -0.19 13.88
N ALA A 392 -26.74 -1.15 13.59
CA ALA A 392 -27.09 -1.55 12.23
C ALA A 392 -27.92 -0.50 11.49
N ASN A 393 -28.75 0.29 12.18
CA ASN A 393 -29.58 1.34 11.58
C ASN A 393 -28.74 2.46 10.97
N ALA A 394 -27.57 2.71 11.55
CA ALA A 394 -26.66 3.75 11.08
C ALA A 394 -25.88 3.37 9.80
N LEU A 395 -25.89 2.11 9.35
CA LEU A 395 -25.04 1.67 8.22
C LEU A 395 -25.28 2.46 6.93
N LEU A 396 -26.53 2.70 6.56
CA LEU A 396 -26.87 3.46 5.34
C LEU A 396 -26.51 4.96 5.48
N PRO A 397 -26.82 5.65 6.59
CA PRO A 397 -26.30 6.98 6.91
C PRO A 397 -24.79 7.07 6.88
N LEU A 398 -24.07 6.12 7.49
CA LEU A 398 -22.60 6.04 7.49
C LEU A 398 -22.05 5.93 6.07
N LEU A 399 -22.65 5.06 5.24
CA LEU A 399 -22.27 4.89 3.84
C LEU A 399 -22.45 6.20 3.07
N ALA A 400 -23.64 6.83 3.16
CA ALA A 400 -23.95 8.05 2.43
C ALA A 400 -22.99 9.20 2.78
N ALA A 401 -22.81 9.51 4.05
CA ALA A 401 -21.98 10.62 4.49
C ALA A 401 -20.49 10.36 4.24
N THR A 402 -20.00 9.13 4.50
CA THR A 402 -18.58 8.81 4.35
C THR A 402 -18.16 8.83 2.88
N LEU A 403 -19.01 8.35 1.95
CA LEU A 403 -18.72 8.41 0.51
C LEU A 403 -18.71 9.84 0.00
N VAL A 404 -19.64 10.70 0.45
CA VAL A 404 -19.65 12.13 0.08
C VAL A 404 -18.40 12.83 0.63
N ALA A 405 -18.04 12.57 1.89
CA ALA A 405 -16.84 13.15 2.51
C ALA A 405 -15.55 12.70 1.79
N HIS A 406 -15.47 11.42 1.46
CA HIS A 406 -14.33 10.86 0.72
C HIS A 406 -14.25 11.43 -0.70
N GLY A 407 -15.39 11.54 -1.41
CA GLY A 407 -15.47 12.17 -2.72
C GLY A 407 -15.00 13.63 -2.70
N PHE A 408 -15.47 14.41 -1.71
CA PHE A 408 -15.02 15.78 -1.50
C PHE A 408 -13.49 15.83 -1.26
N ALA A 409 -12.99 15.01 -0.35
CA ALA A 409 -11.56 14.94 -0.03
C ALA A 409 -10.71 14.55 -1.27
N THR A 410 -11.18 13.61 -2.08
CA THR A 410 -10.49 13.18 -3.31
C THR A 410 -10.37 14.30 -4.35
N VAL A 411 -11.39 15.17 -4.43
CA VAL A 411 -11.38 16.32 -5.34
C VAL A 411 -10.50 17.46 -4.80
N VAL A 412 -10.57 17.74 -3.50
CA VAL A 412 -9.90 18.90 -2.88
C VAL A 412 -8.45 18.59 -2.49
N MET A 413 -8.19 17.38 -1.98
CA MET A 413 -6.85 16.96 -1.53
C MET A 413 -6.18 16.11 -2.61
N LYS A 414 -4.95 16.45 -2.97
CA LYS A 414 -4.12 15.63 -3.88
C LYS A 414 -3.68 14.31 -3.22
N ARG A 415 -3.57 14.28 -1.89
CA ARG A 415 -3.08 13.14 -1.11
C ARG A 415 -3.74 13.12 0.27
N SER A 416 -3.94 11.94 0.83
CA SER A 416 -4.41 11.79 2.22
C SER A 416 -3.30 12.12 3.22
N ILE A 417 -3.67 12.35 4.48
CA ILE A 417 -2.72 12.55 5.58
C ILE A 417 -1.67 11.44 5.68
N MET A 418 -2.02 10.21 5.28
CA MET A 418 -1.14 9.06 5.36
C MET A 418 -0.09 9.02 4.25
N THR A 419 -0.45 9.44 3.04
CA THR A 419 0.42 9.37 1.86
C THR A 419 1.22 10.63 1.61
N GLU A 420 0.80 11.79 2.14
CA GLU A 420 1.52 13.06 1.98
C GLU A 420 2.94 12.98 2.58
N LYS A 421 3.09 12.43 3.79
CA LYS A 421 4.40 12.27 4.42
C LYS A 421 5.35 11.36 3.64
N ILE A 422 4.80 10.32 3.01
CA ILE A 422 5.53 9.38 2.16
C ILE A 422 5.97 10.06 0.87
N ALA A 423 5.06 10.86 0.28
CA ALA A 423 5.37 11.63 -0.94
C ALA A 423 6.42 12.71 -0.70
N ARG A 424 6.43 13.38 0.47
CA ARG A 424 7.49 14.32 0.88
C ARG A 424 8.87 13.66 1.00
N ARG A 425 8.92 12.33 1.23
CA ARG A 425 10.15 11.52 1.22
C ARG A 425 10.55 11.02 -0.16
N GLY A 426 9.83 11.43 -1.23
CA GLY A 426 10.13 11.07 -2.62
C GLY A 426 9.52 9.77 -3.11
N TYR A 427 8.66 9.12 -2.31
CA TYR A 427 7.96 7.90 -2.72
C TYR A 427 6.55 8.21 -3.24
N HIS A 428 6.08 7.43 -4.22
CA HIS A 428 4.72 7.53 -4.75
C HIS A 428 3.95 6.22 -4.49
N ILE A 429 2.68 6.36 -4.05
CA ILE A 429 1.79 5.24 -3.80
C ILE A 429 0.58 5.35 -4.72
N TYR A 430 0.44 4.36 -5.60
CA TYR A 430 -0.81 4.16 -6.34
C TYR A 430 -1.83 3.48 -5.43
N ARG A 431 -3.03 4.04 -5.35
CA ARG A 431 -4.14 3.51 -4.55
C ARG A 431 -5.16 2.71 -5.36
N GLU A 432 -4.91 2.51 -6.63
CA GLU A 432 -5.81 1.75 -7.49
C GLU A 432 -5.54 0.24 -7.34
N TYR A 433 -6.59 -0.52 -7.04
CA TYR A 433 -6.55 -1.97 -6.85
C TYR A 433 -6.63 -2.71 -8.19
N GLY A 434 -5.80 -2.31 -9.16
CA GLY A 434 -5.70 -2.98 -10.45
C GLY A 434 -4.87 -4.27 -10.36
N VAL A 435 -5.32 -5.33 -11.01
CA VAL A 435 -4.47 -6.48 -11.27
C VAL A 435 -3.57 -6.14 -12.45
N ASP A 436 -2.24 -6.33 -12.29
CA ASP A 436 -1.27 -6.12 -13.36
C ASP A 436 -1.73 -6.88 -14.63
N PRO A 437 -1.90 -6.21 -15.78
CA PRO A 437 -2.29 -6.87 -17.03
C PRO A 437 -1.41 -8.09 -17.35
N LEU A 438 -0.13 -8.05 -17.02
CA LEU A 438 0.80 -9.17 -17.21
C LEU A 438 0.49 -10.38 -16.29
N GLU A 439 -0.20 -10.20 -15.19
CA GLU A 439 -0.64 -11.31 -14.32
C GLU A 439 -1.98 -11.91 -14.77
N ARG A 440 -2.80 -11.13 -15.51
CA ARG A 440 -4.12 -11.57 -16.02
C ARG A 440 -4.01 -12.39 -17.29
N HIS A 441 -2.94 -12.20 -18.08
CA HIS A 441 -2.75 -12.84 -19.36
C HIS A 441 -1.72 -13.97 -19.31
N TYR A 442 -1.97 -14.99 -20.08
CA TYR A 442 -1.10 -16.15 -20.24
C TYR A 442 -0.32 -16.08 -21.55
N VAL A 443 0.78 -16.82 -21.62
CA VAL A 443 1.69 -16.83 -22.78
C VAL A 443 0.97 -17.29 -24.05
N ASP A 444 0.09 -18.26 -23.95
CA ASP A 444 -0.69 -18.79 -25.09
C ASP A 444 -1.61 -17.75 -25.76
N GLU A 445 -1.99 -16.69 -25.03
CA GLU A 445 -2.84 -15.61 -25.54
C GLU A 445 -2.05 -14.58 -26.36
N VAL A 446 -0.76 -14.41 -26.05
CA VAL A 446 0.07 -13.33 -26.64
C VAL A 446 1.18 -13.83 -27.55
N MET A 447 1.56 -15.12 -27.45
CA MET A 447 2.65 -15.71 -28.23
C MET A 447 2.34 -15.71 -29.73
N SER A 448 3.39 -15.63 -30.54
CA SER A 448 3.32 -15.91 -31.97
C SER A 448 3.41 -17.41 -32.21
N ARG A 449 2.39 -18.02 -32.85
CA ARG A 449 2.33 -19.45 -33.13
C ARG A 449 3.08 -19.81 -34.40
N THR A 450 3.20 -18.88 -35.35
CA THR A 450 3.98 -19.08 -36.58
C THR A 450 5.44 -18.77 -36.31
N VAL A 451 6.21 -19.80 -36.05
CA VAL A 451 7.63 -19.68 -35.67
C VAL A 451 8.48 -20.31 -36.76
N GLU A 452 9.44 -19.55 -37.28
CA GLU A 452 10.52 -20.04 -38.11
C GLU A 452 11.69 -20.37 -37.17
N ALA A 453 12.18 -21.60 -37.27
CA ALA A 453 13.26 -22.10 -36.42
C ALA A 453 14.45 -22.54 -37.31
N ILE A 454 15.64 -22.51 -36.72
CA ILE A 454 16.88 -22.96 -37.38
C ILE A 454 17.16 -24.40 -36.93
N ASP A 455 17.47 -25.28 -37.86
CA ASP A 455 17.92 -26.64 -37.54
C ASP A 455 19.33 -26.59 -36.92
N ALA A 456 19.56 -27.39 -35.89
CA ALA A 456 20.82 -27.44 -35.15
C ALA A 456 22.04 -27.82 -36.02
N ASN A 457 21.82 -28.51 -37.13
CA ASN A 457 22.87 -28.95 -38.05
C ASN A 457 23.32 -27.86 -39.04
N VAL A 458 22.60 -26.75 -39.15
CA VAL A 458 22.96 -25.61 -40.00
C VAL A 458 24.25 -24.98 -39.49
N THR A 459 25.16 -24.63 -40.43
CA THR A 459 26.40 -23.95 -40.07
C THR A 459 26.17 -22.47 -39.76
N VAL A 460 27.08 -21.84 -39.01
CA VAL A 460 27.03 -20.39 -38.75
C VAL A 460 27.01 -19.61 -40.05
N ARG A 461 27.78 -20.02 -41.05
CA ARG A 461 27.86 -19.42 -42.39
C ARG A 461 26.50 -19.39 -43.09
N ASP A 462 25.85 -20.53 -43.16
CA ASP A 462 24.55 -20.67 -43.82
C ASP A 462 23.44 -19.95 -43.05
N ALA A 463 23.51 -19.98 -41.75
CA ALA A 463 22.56 -19.25 -40.92
C ALA A 463 22.65 -17.73 -41.11
N LEU A 464 23.86 -17.18 -41.19
CA LEU A 464 24.07 -15.73 -41.46
C LEU A 464 23.53 -15.36 -42.84
N ALA A 465 23.71 -16.23 -43.86
CA ALA A 465 23.24 -15.97 -45.22
C ALA A 465 21.71 -16.07 -45.32
N THR A 466 21.11 -17.11 -44.75
CA THR A 466 19.70 -17.46 -44.96
C THR A 466 18.77 -16.74 -43.98
N TYR A 467 19.09 -16.75 -42.68
CA TYR A 467 18.21 -16.27 -41.60
C TYR A 467 18.53 -14.85 -41.13
N PHE A 468 19.78 -14.41 -41.28
CA PHE A 468 20.22 -13.10 -40.81
C PHE A 468 20.71 -12.18 -41.94
N GLY A 469 20.37 -12.48 -43.19
CA GLY A 469 20.68 -11.66 -44.36
C GLY A 469 20.07 -10.23 -44.24
N THR A 470 20.47 -9.35 -45.21
CA THR A 470 20.11 -7.91 -45.21
C THR A 470 18.61 -7.64 -45.30
N HIS A 471 17.84 -8.58 -45.83
CA HIS A 471 16.38 -8.46 -45.99
C HIS A 471 15.59 -9.04 -44.81
N GLN A 472 16.23 -9.68 -43.84
CA GLN A 472 15.57 -10.34 -42.71
C GLN A 472 15.42 -9.38 -41.56
N LYS A 473 14.16 -9.18 -41.11
CA LYS A 473 13.81 -8.26 -40.00
C LYS A 473 13.93 -8.89 -38.60
N ARG A 474 13.99 -10.23 -38.54
CA ARG A 474 14.04 -10.94 -37.26
C ARG A 474 15.46 -10.91 -36.70
N ARG A 475 15.58 -10.65 -35.40
CA ARG A 475 16.87 -10.53 -34.70
C ARG A 475 17.32 -11.82 -34.00
N ALA A 476 16.43 -12.76 -33.77
CA ALA A 476 16.71 -14.02 -33.09
C ALA A 476 15.76 -15.11 -33.54
N TYR A 477 16.26 -16.32 -33.56
CA TYR A 477 15.52 -17.54 -33.96
C TYR A 477 15.71 -18.64 -32.91
N PRO A 478 14.67 -19.45 -32.61
CA PRO A 478 14.84 -20.68 -31.84
C PRO A 478 15.62 -21.71 -32.69
N VAL A 479 16.46 -22.46 -32.03
CA VAL A 479 17.21 -23.57 -32.63
C VAL A 479 16.59 -24.88 -32.18
N ILE A 480 16.31 -25.74 -33.13
CA ILE A 480 15.66 -27.04 -32.90
C ILE A 480 16.49 -28.20 -33.44
N SER A 481 16.37 -29.34 -32.78
CA SER A 481 16.81 -30.65 -33.29
C SER A 481 15.67 -31.63 -33.03
N ASN A 482 15.19 -32.30 -34.11
CA ASN A 482 14.05 -33.22 -34.02
C ASN A 482 12.83 -32.64 -33.30
N GLU A 483 12.38 -31.43 -33.70
CA GLU A 483 11.30 -30.64 -33.09
C GLU A 483 11.56 -30.17 -31.65
N ARG A 484 12.66 -30.56 -31.05
CA ARG A 484 13.03 -30.18 -29.67
C ARG A 484 13.86 -28.89 -29.66
N VAL A 485 13.50 -27.94 -28.82
CA VAL A 485 14.24 -26.69 -28.65
C VAL A 485 15.55 -26.93 -27.91
N LEU A 486 16.65 -26.50 -28.51
CA LEU A 486 17.99 -26.47 -27.90
C LEU A 486 18.31 -25.11 -27.30
N GLY A 487 17.81 -24.02 -27.86
CA GLY A 487 18.07 -22.66 -27.39
C GLY A 487 17.54 -21.60 -28.33
N VAL A 488 18.03 -20.39 -28.18
CA VAL A 488 17.78 -19.24 -29.05
C VAL A 488 19.12 -18.66 -29.47
N ILE A 489 19.28 -18.41 -30.78
CA ILE A 489 20.46 -17.70 -31.28
C ILE A 489 20.06 -16.35 -31.83
N ASP A 490 20.84 -15.32 -31.48
CA ASP A 490 20.61 -13.96 -31.95
C ASP A 490 21.67 -13.53 -32.99
N ARG A 491 21.35 -12.49 -33.76
CA ARG A 491 22.24 -11.91 -34.75
C ARG A 491 23.58 -11.49 -34.14
N ALA A 492 23.57 -10.89 -32.97
CA ALA A 492 24.77 -10.34 -32.32
C ALA A 492 25.76 -11.46 -31.92
N ALA A 493 25.24 -12.65 -31.55
CA ALA A 493 26.10 -13.79 -31.22
C ALA A 493 26.82 -14.28 -32.47
N LEU A 494 26.11 -14.40 -33.61
CA LEU A 494 26.68 -14.86 -34.87
C LEU A 494 27.63 -13.82 -35.49
N GLU A 495 27.33 -12.53 -35.37
CA GLU A 495 28.22 -11.46 -35.85
C GLU A 495 29.56 -11.44 -35.08
N ARG A 496 29.54 -11.70 -33.78
CA ARG A 496 30.76 -11.86 -32.96
C ARG A 496 31.62 -13.05 -33.48
N LEU A 497 31.01 -14.16 -33.84
CA LEU A 497 31.73 -15.31 -34.41
C LEU A 497 32.31 -14.96 -35.78
N ARG A 498 31.60 -14.22 -36.61
CA ARG A 498 32.09 -13.72 -37.90
C ARG A 498 33.28 -12.78 -37.75
N GLU A 499 33.26 -11.89 -36.76
CA GLU A 499 34.40 -11.01 -36.45
C GLU A 499 35.60 -11.81 -35.96
N LEU A 500 35.39 -12.84 -35.12
CA LEU A 500 36.45 -13.75 -34.70
C LEU A 500 37.07 -14.51 -35.86
N ALA A 501 36.24 -15.04 -36.78
CA ALA A 501 36.71 -15.69 -37.98
C ALA A 501 37.55 -14.76 -38.88
N ALA A 502 37.08 -13.50 -39.05
CA ALA A 502 37.83 -12.51 -39.83
C ALA A 502 39.18 -12.15 -39.18
N ARG A 503 39.24 -12.07 -37.84
CA ARG A 503 40.50 -11.87 -37.13
C ARG A 503 41.46 -13.05 -37.27
N ASN A 504 40.96 -14.27 -37.22
CA ASN A 504 41.77 -15.47 -37.38
C ASN A 504 42.33 -15.57 -38.80
N THR A 505 41.56 -15.24 -39.84
CA THR A 505 42.04 -15.20 -41.24
C THR A 505 43.11 -14.13 -41.44
N VAL A 506 42.99 -12.94 -40.86
CA VAL A 506 44.01 -11.88 -40.91
C VAL A 506 45.27 -12.31 -40.17
N ALA A 507 45.14 -12.95 -39.00
CA ALA A 507 46.28 -13.46 -38.23
C ALA A 507 47.02 -14.59 -38.96
N ALA A 508 46.26 -15.51 -39.63
CA ALA A 508 46.85 -16.56 -40.46
C ALA A 508 47.56 -16.00 -41.72
N ALA A 509 47.00 -14.97 -42.36
CA ALA A 509 47.60 -14.30 -43.52
C ALA A 509 48.89 -13.54 -43.14
N THR A 510 48.92 -12.90 -41.95
CA THR A 510 50.14 -12.25 -41.43
C THR A 510 51.19 -13.26 -41.00
N ALA A 511 50.79 -14.41 -40.46
CA ALA A 511 51.74 -15.48 -40.10
C ALA A 511 52.35 -16.17 -41.35
N THR A 512 51.58 -16.34 -42.41
CA THR A 512 52.10 -16.90 -43.71
C THR A 512 53.09 -15.96 -44.40
N HIS A 513 52.96 -14.62 -44.23
CA HIS A 513 53.95 -13.68 -44.73
C HIS A 513 55.24 -13.64 -43.89
N ALA A 514 55.17 -14.04 -42.62
CA ALA A 514 56.34 -14.09 -41.74
C ALA A 514 57.10 -15.42 -41.77
N THR A 515 56.47 -16.53 -42.23
CA THR A 515 57.05 -17.89 -42.23
C THR A 515 57.44 -18.44 -43.60
N ALA A 516 57.41 -17.61 -44.65
CA ALA A 516 57.94 -18.01 -45.99
C ALA A 516 59.46 -18.28 -46.02
N ALA A 517 60.14 -18.25 -44.86
CA ALA A 517 61.59 -18.45 -44.77
C ALA A 517 62.04 -19.66 -43.92
N ALA A 518 61.17 -20.54 -43.41
CA ALA A 518 61.63 -21.71 -42.64
C ALA A 518 60.62 -22.90 -42.73
N SER A 519 61.05 -23.93 -43.44
CA SER A 519 60.80 -25.38 -43.29
C SER A 519 59.41 -25.91 -42.88
N GLY A 520 58.79 -26.66 -43.75
CA GLY A 520 57.94 -27.87 -43.67
C GLY A 520 57.49 -28.38 -42.27
N ALA A 521 56.57 -27.71 -41.66
CA ALA A 521 55.73 -28.31 -40.61
C ALA A 521 54.28 -28.08 -41.00
N ALA A 522 53.50 -29.16 -41.05
CA ALA A 522 52.08 -29.12 -41.33
C ALA A 522 51.37 -28.25 -40.32
N THR A 523 50.99 -27.03 -40.72
CA THR A 523 50.14 -26.14 -39.94
C THR A 523 48.73 -26.73 -40.00
N GLY A 524 48.30 -27.39 -38.92
CA GLY A 524 46.92 -27.73 -38.69
C GLY A 524 46.10 -26.43 -38.69
N THR A 525 45.37 -26.19 -39.77
CA THR A 525 44.42 -25.07 -39.86
C THR A 525 43.39 -25.23 -38.77
N LEU A 526 43.31 -24.31 -37.82
CA LEU A 526 42.20 -24.23 -36.85
C LEU A 526 40.91 -24.22 -37.65
N PRO A 527 39.90 -25.03 -37.26
CA PRO A 527 38.62 -25.05 -37.95
C PRO A 527 38.01 -23.65 -38.01
N ASP A 528 37.50 -23.25 -39.18
CA ASP A 528 36.87 -21.94 -39.34
C ASP A 528 35.64 -21.86 -38.39
N PRO A 529 35.57 -20.90 -37.50
CA PRO A 529 34.43 -20.72 -36.62
C PRO A 529 33.08 -20.60 -37.35
N LEU A 530 33.08 -20.21 -38.62
CA LEU A 530 31.89 -20.14 -39.48
C LEU A 530 31.35 -21.50 -39.93
N ASP A 531 32.16 -22.54 -39.93
CA ASP A 531 31.75 -23.90 -40.31
C ASP A 531 31.25 -24.70 -39.08
N THR A 532 31.25 -24.11 -37.89
CA THR A 532 30.68 -24.69 -36.67
C THR A 532 29.16 -24.81 -36.83
N ARG A 533 28.58 -25.91 -36.36
CA ARG A 533 27.12 -26.11 -36.34
C ARG A 533 26.51 -25.26 -35.24
N ILE A 534 25.34 -24.67 -35.48
CA ILE A 534 24.63 -23.82 -34.50
C ILE A 534 24.27 -24.60 -33.24
N GLY A 535 23.96 -25.91 -33.37
CA GLY A 535 23.68 -26.75 -32.20
C GLY A 535 24.85 -26.87 -31.23
N ASP A 536 26.10 -26.85 -31.73
CA ASP A 536 27.31 -26.97 -30.91
C ASP A 536 27.61 -25.69 -30.09
N LEU A 537 27.00 -24.57 -30.47
CA LEU A 537 27.11 -23.29 -29.74
C LEU A 537 26.20 -23.21 -28.54
N LEU A 538 25.21 -24.09 -28.39
CA LEU A 538 24.17 -24.11 -27.39
C LEU A 538 24.42 -25.23 -26.38
N GLN A 539 25.24 -24.94 -25.35
CA GLN A 539 25.66 -25.94 -24.36
C GLN A 539 24.79 -25.94 -23.09
N ASP A 540 24.06 -24.86 -22.86
CA ASP A 540 23.24 -24.69 -21.65
C ASP A 540 21.79 -25.16 -21.85
N ALA A 541 21.14 -25.53 -20.73
CA ALA A 541 19.71 -25.86 -20.75
C ALA A 541 18.89 -24.68 -21.28
N PRO A 542 17.99 -24.90 -22.26
CA PRO A 542 17.29 -23.79 -22.92
C PRO A 542 16.36 -23.06 -21.94
N ALA A 543 16.44 -21.74 -21.90
CA ALA A 543 15.43 -20.92 -21.27
C ALA A 543 14.18 -20.93 -22.14
N VAL A 544 13.08 -21.50 -21.63
CA VAL A 544 11.81 -21.68 -22.36
C VAL A 544 10.64 -21.11 -21.58
N ALA A 545 9.54 -20.80 -22.26
CA ALA A 545 8.26 -20.46 -21.66
C ALA A 545 7.24 -21.58 -21.89
N LEU A 546 6.25 -21.68 -21.01
CA LEU A 546 5.13 -22.61 -21.15
C LEU A 546 3.83 -21.83 -21.46
N PRO A 547 2.89 -22.40 -22.22
CA PRO A 547 1.65 -21.72 -22.62
C PRO A 547 0.83 -21.19 -21.44
N HIS A 548 0.80 -21.94 -20.35
CA HIS A 548 0.03 -21.64 -19.14
C HIS A 548 0.79 -20.79 -18.10
N GLU A 549 2.00 -20.35 -18.41
CA GLU A 549 2.71 -19.38 -17.55
C GLU A 549 2.15 -17.98 -17.77
N THR A 550 2.07 -17.18 -16.71
CA THR A 550 1.63 -15.78 -16.83
C THR A 550 2.69 -14.95 -17.56
N CYS A 551 2.23 -13.94 -18.29
CA CYS A 551 3.12 -12.99 -18.97
C CYS A 551 4.12 -12.35 -17.98
N ARG A 552 3.72 -12.11 -16.73
CA ARG A 552 4.58 -11.58 -15.67
C ARG A 552 5.77 -12.48 -15.36
N LEU A 553 5.53 -13.79 -15.23
CA LEU A 553 6.59 -14.77 -14.95
C LEU A 553 7.60 -14.81 -16.08
N VAL A 554 7.10 -14.79 -17.32
CA VAL A 554 7.95 -14.82 -18.53
C VAL A 554 8.72 -13.51 -18.71
N ALA A 555 8.09 -12.35 -18.44
CA ALA A 555 8.78 -11.06 -18.43
C ALA A 555 9.95 -11.04 -17.43
N THR A 556 9.74 -11.60 -16.24
CA THR A 556 10.81 -11.72 -15.22
C THR A 556 11.93 -12.63 -15.73
N ARG A 557 11.60 -13.77 -16.38
CA ARG A 557 12.60 -14.69 -16.95
C ARG A 557 13.43 -14.05 -18.06
N LEU A 558 12.78 -13.30 -18.97
CA LEU A 558 13.48 -12.51 -20.00
C LEU A 558 14.45 -11.50 -19.39
N ALA A 559 14.03 -10.82 -18.31
CA ALA A 559 14.86 -9.83 -17.63
C ALA A 559 16.07 -10.48 -16.90
N VAL A 560 15.85 -11.58 -16.18
CA VAL A 560 16.92 -12.29 -15.42
C VAL A 560 18.00 -12.86 -16.35
N HIS A 561 17.60 -13.41 -17.50
CA HIS A 561 18.54 -13.99 -18.47
C HIS A 561 19.03 -13.00 -19.54
N GLY A 562 18.61 -11.74 -19.48
CA GLY A 562 18.99 -10.73 -20.48
C GLY A 562 18.47 -11.01 -21.91
N LEU A 563 17.46 -11.86 -22.04
CA LEU A 563 16.93 -12.30 -23.34
C LEU A 563 15.84 -11.36 -23.87
N GLU A 564 15.74 -11.25 -25.20
CA GLU A 564 14.67 -10.49 -25.85
C GLU A 564 13.45 -11.37 -26.20
N ARG A 565 13.64 -12.67 -26.33
CA ARG A 565 12.62 -13.63 -26.73
C ARG A 565 12.85 -14.97 -26.04
N LEU A 566 11.74 -15.72 -25.83
CA LEU A 566 11.78 -17.09 -25.35
C LEU A 566 10.95 -17.99 -26.28
N PRO A 567 11.45 -19.16 -26.63
CA PRO A 567 10.65 -20.19 -27.30
C PRO A 567 9.59 -20.69 -26.32
N VAL A 568 8.38 -20.87 -26.79
CA VAL A 568 7.29 -21.48 -26.06
C VAL A 568 7.20 -22.94 -26.42
N VAL A 569 7.27 -23.79 -25.41
CA VAL A 569 7.26 -25.25 -25.59
C VAL A 569 6.03 -25.90 -24.98
N SER A 570 5.62 -27.05 -25.51
CA SER A 570 4.44 -27.76 -24.99
C SER A 570 4.58 -28.16 -23.53
N ASP A 571 5.74 -28.65 -23.15
CA ASP A 571 6.09 -29.03 -21.77
C ASP A 571 7.62 -29.05 -21.58
N ARG A 572 8.07 -29.07 -20.32
CA ARG A 572 9.51 -29.05 -19.99
C ARG A 572 10.26 -30.36 -20.29
N LYS A 573 9.57 -31.46 -20.55
CA LYS A 573 10.20 -32.75 -20.81
C LYS A 573 10.44 -32.95 -22.31
N SER A 574 9.41 -32.75 -23.12
CA SER A 574 9.51 -32.88 -24.57
C SER A 574 10.25 -31.72 -25.23
N LEU A 575 10.13 -30.50 -24.67
CA LEU A 575 10.67 -29.26 -25.24
C LEU A 575 10.21 -28.99 -26.68
N ARG A 576 9.05 -29.53 -27.09
CA ARG A 576 8.51 -29.36 -28.44
C ARG A 576 8.11 -27.91 -28.66
N LEU A 577 8.63 -27.28 -29.69
CA LEU A 577 8.35 -25.88 -30.03
C LEU A 577 6.90 -25.72 -30.51
N ILE A 578 6.15 -24.79 -29.85
CA ILE A 578 4.77 -24.44 -30.21
C ILE A 578 4.55 -22.97 -30.47
N GLY A 579 5.51 -22.13 -30.11
CA GLY A 579 5.41 -20.68 -30.26
C GLY A 579 6.69 -19.95 -29.86
N ILE A 580 6.65 -18.64 -29.97
CA ILE A 580 7.70 -17.74 -29.47
C ILE A 580 7.03 -16.53 -28.83
N VAL A 581 7.59 -16.04 -27.73
CA VAL A 581 7.15 -14.84 -27.04
C VAL A 581 8.30 -13.86 -26.90
N SER A 582 8.06 -12.61 -27.27
CA SER A 582 9.02 -11.51 -27.17
C SER A 582 8.59 -10.49 -26.10
N ARG A 583 9.50 -9.59 -25.73
CA ARG A 583 9.17 -8.46 -24.85
C ARG A 583 8.00 -7.63 -25.37
N SER A 584 7.91 -7.39 -26.69
CA SER A 584 6.81 -6.65 -27.31
C SER A 584 5.47 -7.39 -27.24
N ASP A 585 5.48 -8.74 -27.28
CA ASP A 585 4.25 -9.52 -27.16
C ASP A 585 3.67 -9.42 -25.74
N LEU A 586 4.52 -9.34 -24.73
CA LEU A 586 4.10 -9.18 -23.33
C LEU A 586 3.46 -7.82 -23.04
N ILE A 587 3.72 -6.79 -23.85
CA ILE A 587 3.13 -5.45 -23.69
C ILE A 587 1.75 -5.35 -24.37
N LYS A 588 1.41 -6.24 -25.32
CA LYS A 588 0.13 -6.23 -26.05
C LYS A 588 -1.11 -6.15 -25.12
N PRO A 589 -1.18 -6.87 -24.00
CA PRO A 589 -2.31 -6.75 -23.07
C PRO A 589 -2.52 -5.34 -22.53
N SER A 590 -1.45 -4.56 -22.36
CA SER A 590 -1.53 -3.17 -21.87
C SER A 590 -2.17 -2.22 -22.88
N LEU A 591 -2.17 -2.54 -24.17
CA LEU A 591 -2.83 -1.74 -25.21
C LEU A 591 -4.36 -1.77 -25.06
N GLY A 592 -4.94 -2.95 -24.78
CA GLY A 592 -6.37 -3.07 -24.52
C GLY A 592 -6.81 -2.24 -23.31
N HIS A 593 -6.04 -2.27 -22.24
CA HIS A 593 -6.30 -1.47 -21.04
C HIS A 593 -6.21 0.04 -21.32
N PHE A 594 -5.22 0.46 -22.10
CA PHE A 594 -5.10 1.86 -22.54
C PHE A 594 -6.30 2.31 -23.38
N GLU A 595 -6.77 1.47 -24.31
CA GLU A 595 -7.95 1.79 -25.12
C GLU A 595 -9.22 1.91 -24.25
N GLU A 596 -9.45 1.01 -23.31
CA GLU A 596 -10.58 1.05 -22.38
C GLU A 596 -10.60 2.32 -21.52
N GLU A 597 -9.44 2.78 -21.05
CA GLU A 597 -9.36 3.96 -20.18
C GLU A 597 -9.38 5.29 -20.94
N GLN A 598 -8.79 5.35 -22.14
CA GLN A 598 -8.61 6.59 -22.87
C GLN A 598 -9.68 6.82 -23.95
N LYS A 599 -10.22 5.75 -24.55
CA LYS A 599 -11.15 5.86 -25.67
C LYS A 599 -12.58 6.03 -25.20
N ARG A 600 -13.11 7.24 -25.34
CA ARG A 600 -14.52 7.55 -25.03
C ARG A 600 -15.40 7.16 -26.20
N GLU A 601 -16.15 6.07 -26.11
CA GLU A 601 -17.09 5.61 -27.14
C GLU A 601 -18.55 5.85 -26.73
N ARG A 602 -19.36 6.32 -27.67
CA ARG A 602 -20.80 6.49 -27.49
C ARG A 602 -21.55 5.49 -28.36
N PHE A 603 -22.05 4.43 -27.76
CA PHE A 603 -22.78 3.36 -28.46
C PHE A 603 -24.27 3.69 -28.74
N ARG A 604 -24.88 4.63 -28.03
CA ARG A 604 -26.27 5.05 -28.24
C ARG A 604 -26.40 6.58 -28.14
N HIS A 605 -27.12 7.17 -29.10
CA HIS A 605 -27.55 8.57 -29.02
C HIS A 605 -28.89 8.63 -28.26
N ILE A 606 -28.91 9.31 -27.12
CA ILE A 606 -30.18 9.70 -26.47
C ILE A 606 -30.76 10.83 -27.31
N GLY A 607 -31.92 10.58 -27.99
CA GLY A 607 -32.46 11.42 -29.04
C GLY A 607 -32.93 12.83 -28.65
N PHE A 608 -32.69 13.30 -27.43
CA PHE A 608 -33.16 14.60 -26.95
C PHE A 608 -32.34 15.80 -27.45
N TRP A 609 -31.10 15.59 -27.96
CA TRP A 609 -30.20 16.68 -28.37
C TRP A 609 -29.79 16.65 -29.86
N SER A 610 -30.42 15.79 -30.69
CA SER A 610 -29.96 15.61 -32.08
C SER A 610 -30.40 16.73 -33.05
N ASN A 611 -31.41 17.55 -32.70
CA ASN A 611 -31.98 18.53 -33.61
C ASN A 611 -31.30 19.93 -33.60
N ALA A 612 -30.40 20.20 -32.65
CA ALA A 612 -29.78 21.52 -32.54
C ALA A 612 -28.46 21.68 -33.32
N ARG A 613 -27.81 20.61 -33.74
CA ARG A 613 -26.49 20.64 -34.41
C ARG A 613 -26.47 20.34 -35.91
N LYS A 614 -27.62 20.07 -36.54
CA LYS A 614 -27.67 19.82 -38.00
C LYS A 614 -27.69 21.08 -38.87
N ARG A 615 -27.62 22.29 -38.32
CA ARG A 615 -27.74 23.54 -39.09
C ARG A 615 -26.46 24.32 -39.35
N VAL A 616 -25.29 23.86 -38.92
CA VAL A 616 -24.04 24.61 -39.22
C VAL A 616 -22.91 23.63 -39.49
N LEU A 617 -22.75 23.22 -40.71
CA LEU A 617 -21.47 22.89 -41.32
C LEU A 617 -21.61 22.87 -42.84
N PRO A 618 -20.91 23.74 -43.59
CA PRO A 618 -20.86 23.68 -45.07
C PRO A 618 -20.01 22.49 -45.49
N THR A 619 -20.51 21.81 -46.52
CA THR A 619 -19.84 20.73 -47.23
C THR A 619 -18.49 21.14 -47.77
N ALA A 620 -17.39 20.60 -47.23
CA ALA A 620 -16.08 20.69 -47.91
C ALA A 620 -16.05 19.73 -49.09
N ARG A 621 -15.87 20.31 -50.28
CA ARG A 621 -15.68 19.65 -51.59
C ARG A 621 -14.49 18.68 -51.52
N LYS A 622 -14.72 17.45 -51.91
CA LYS A 622 -13.65 16.51 -52.32
C LYS A 622 -13.07 17.01 -53.66
N GLU A 623 -11.85 17.44 -53.65
CA GLU A 623 -11.07 17.55 -54.89
C GLU A 623 -10.34 16.23 -55.12
N THR A 624 -10.73 15.58 -56.18
CA THR A 624 -10.04 14.49 -56.83
C THR A 624 -8.85 15.03 -57.61
N HIS A 625 -7.65 14.68 -57.24
CA HIS A 625 -6.51 14.76 -58.17
C HIS A 625 -6.26 13.36 -58.73
N SER A 626 -6.54 13.26 -60.06
CA SER A 626 -6.07 12.21 -60.96
C SER A 626 -4.79 12.68 -61.63
N SER A 627 -3.88 11.73 -61.79
CA SER A 627 -2.88 11.57 -62.89
C SER A 627 -1.79 12.62 -63.09
N SER A 628 -0.58 12.25 -62.90
CA SER A 628 0.34 11.67 -63.93
C SER A 628 1.68 11.29 -63.29
#